data_48863d242dfe56cfa0de4c2e6ec1f735
#
_entry.id   48863d242dfe56cfa0de4c2e6ec1f735
#
_cell.length_a   1.000
_cell.length_b   1.000
_cell.length_c   1.000
_cell.angle_alpha   90.00
_cell.angle_beta   90.00
_cell.angle_gamma   90.00
#
_symmetry.space_group_name_H-M   'P 1'
#
loop_
_entity.id
_entity.type
_entity.pdbx_description
1 polymer ?
#
loop_
_entity_poly.entity_id
_entity_poly.type
_entity_poly.pdbx_seq_one_letter_code
_entity_poly.pdbx_strand_id
1 'polypeptide(L)'
;MAKILLVEDNEMNRDMMSRRLQRKGHEVLMAADGMQCILMAESETPDLILLDMSLPVIDGWEAARRLKASPATARVPIVALTAHAMAGDREKALAAGCDDYDTKPVDFAQLLGKIDALLSRRP
;
A
#
# COMPACT_ATOMS: atom_id res chain seq x y z
N MET A 1 1.52 6.98 -15.61
CA MET A 1 1.86 5.58 -15.35
C MET A 1 2.82 5.49 -14.18
N ALA A 2 2.50 4.65 -13.21
CA ALA A 2 3.29 4.55 -12.00
C ALA A 2 3.59 3.08 -11.69
N LYS A 3 4.66 2.84 -10.93
CA LYS A 3 5.01 1.52 -10.42
C LYS A 3 4.41 1.40 -9.01
N ILE A 4 3.44 0.50 -8.84
CA ILE A 4 2.73 0.32 -7.57
C ILE A 4 3.07 -1.05 -6.99
N LEU A 5 3.47 -1.06 -5.72
CA LEU A 5 3.67 -2.31 -4.99
C LEU A 5 2.38 -2.63 -4.22
N LEU A 6 1.74 -3.71 -4.62
CA LEU A 6 0.51 -4.19 -3.98
C LEU A 6 0.85 -5.30 -3.00
N VAL A 7 0.55 -5.09 -1.73
CA VAL A 7 0.85 -6.04 -0.67
C VAL A 7 -0.45 -6.59 -0.11
N GLU A 8 -0.74 -7.84 -0.43
CA GLU A 8 -1.99 -8.51 -0.09
C GLU A 8 -1.72 -10.01 0.02
N ASP A 9 -2.07 -10.61 1.15
CA ASP A 9 -1.81 -12.04 1.36
C ASP A 9 -2.84 -12.96 0.69
N ASN A 10 -4.05 -12.46 0.43
CA ASN A 10 -5.07 -13.25 -0.26
C ASN A 10 -4.83 -13.23 -1.76
N GLU A 11 -4.57 -14.40 -2.34
CA GLU A 11 -4.19 -14.51 -3.75
C GLU A 11 -5.27 -13.99 -4.69
N MET A 12 -6.55 -14.28 -4.41
CA MET A 12 -7.65 -13.81 -5.25
C MET A 12 -7.78 -12.30 -5.24
N ASN A 13 -7.69 -11.70 -4.06
CA ASN A 13 -7.75 -10.25 -3.93
C ASN A 13 -6.56 -9.58 -4.59
N ARG A 14 -5.37 -10.14 -4.40
CA ARG A 14 -4.15 -9.64 -5.01
C ARG A 14 -4.25 -9.65 -6.54
N ASP A 15 -4.72 -10.75 -7.10
CA ASP A 15 -4.87 -10.89 -8.55
C ASP A 15 -5.90 -9.90 -9.10
N MET A 16 -7.07 -9.82 -8.46
CA MET A 16 -8.14 -8.92 -8.87
C MET A 16 -7.68 -7.45 -8.86
N MET A 17 -7.06 -7.03 -7.77
CA MET A 17 -6.62 -5.64 -7.64
C MET A 17 -5.49 -5.32 -8.61
N SER A 18 -4.56 -6.25 -8.82
CA SER A 18 -3.45 -6.02 -9.75
C SER A 18 -3.96 -5.82 -11.18
N ARG A 19 -4.96 -6.61 -11.60
CA ARG A 19 -5.55 -6.46 -12.94
C ARG A 19 -6.22 -5.11 -13.12
N ARG A 20 -6.94 -4.64 -12.09
CA ARG A 20 -7.61 -3.34 -12.16
C ARG A 20 -6.62 -2.20 -12.24
N LEU A 21 -5.54 -2.27 -11.48
CA LEU A 21 -4.49 -1.25 -11.52
C LEU A 21 -3.79 -1.25 -12.87
N GLN A 22 -3.52 -2.43 -13.43
CA GLN A 22 -2.89 -2.55 -14.74
C GLN A 22 -3.77 -1.94 -15.84
N ARG A 23 -5.09 -2.11 -15.75
CA ARG A 23 -6.02 -1.50 -16.71
C ARG A 23 -5.97 0.02 -16.69
N LYS A 24 -5.54 0.61 -15.58
CA LYS A 24 -5.38 2.06 -15.46
C LYS A 24 -4.00 2.53 -15.88
N GLY A 25 -3.17 1.63 -16.42
CA GLY A 25 -1.87 1.98 -16.96
C GLY A 25 -0.72 1.89 -15.98
N HIS A 26 -0.95 1.33 -14.79
CA HIS A 26 0.11 1.19 -13.79
C HIS A 26 0.86 -0.12 -13.97
N GLU A 27 2.15 -0.10 -13.66
CA GLU A 27 2.93 -1.32 -13.49
C GLU A 27 2.73 -1.80 -12.05
N VAL A 28 2.40 -3.09 -11.87
CA VAL A 28 2.08 -3.62 -10.54
C VAL A 28 3.09 -4.68 -10.14
N LEU A 29 3.72 -4.45 -8.99
CA LEU A 29 4.53 -5.45 -8.30
C LEU A 29 3.69 -6.02 -7.18
N MET A 30 3.86 -7.29 -6.83
CA MET A 30 3.04 -7.94 -5.83
C MET A 30 3.88 -8.58 -4.74
N ALA A 31 3.46 -8.40 -3.49
CA ALA A 31 4.05 -9.04 -2.32
C ALA A 31 2.94 -9.70 -1.50
N ALA A 32 3.23 -10.81 -0.88
CA ALA A 32 2.23 -11.60 -0.14
C ALA A 32 2.36 -11.46 1.38
N ASP A 33 3.42 -10.84 1.87
CA ASP A 33 3.62 -10.64 3.31
C ASP A 33 4.46 -9.39 3.57
N GLY A 34 4.57 -9.03 4.85
CA GLY A 34 5.25 -7.79 5.22
C GLY A 34 6.75 -7.80 4.95
N MET A 35 7.39 -8.95 5.05
CA MET A 35 8.84 -9.04 4.75
C MET A 35 9.10 -8.87 3.27
N GLN A 36 8.31 -9.53 2.41
CA GLN A 36 8.42 -9.33 0.96
C GLN A 36 8.18 -7.87 0.59
N CYS A 37 7.21 -7.23 1.26
CA CYS A 37 6.93 -5.82 1.05
C CYS A 37 8.19 -4.97 1.26
N ILE A 38 8.85 -5.15 2.40
CA ILE A 38 10.02 -4.35 2.75
C ILE A 38 11.15 -4.59 1.75
N LEU A 39 11.44 -5.86 1.43
CA LEU A 39 12.52 -6.22 0.51
C LEU A 39 12.26 -5.68 -0.89
N MET A 40 11.03 -5.82 -1.39
CA MET A 40 10.68 -5.34 -2.72
C MET A 40 10.66 -3.82 -2.79
N ALA A 41 10.20 -3.15 -1.75
CA ALA A 41 10.20 -1.69 -1.73
C ALA A 41 11.62 -1.14 -1.79
N GLU A 42 12.57 -1.79 -1.11
CA GLU A 42 13.96 -1.35 -1.13
C GLU A 42 14.63 -1.60 -2.48
N SER A 43 14.35 -2.76 -3.11
CA SER A 43 15.01 -3.13 -4.36
C SER A 43 14.36 -2.51 -5.60
N GLU A 44 13.04 -2.34 -5.60
CA GLU A 44 12.29 -1.90 -6.77
C GLU A 44 11.93 -0.42 -6.76
N THR A 45 12.05 0.23 -5.62
CA THR A 45 11.71 1.66 -5.44
C THR A 45 10.39 2.03 -6.10
N PRO A 46 9.25 1.47 -5.62
CA PRO A 46 7.96 1.77 -6.23
C PRO A 46 7.55 3.23 -6.02
N ASP A 47 6.63 3.68 -6.85
CA ASP A 47 6.09 5.04 -6.73
C ASP A 47 5.05 5.16 -5.63
N LEU A 48 4.42 4.04 -5.26
CA LEU A 48 3.38 4.01 -4.24
C LEU A 48 3.21 2.58 -3.75
N ILE A 49 2.84 2.43 -2.48
CA ILE A 49 2.59 1.12 -1.87
C ILE A 49 1.15 1.06 -1.40
N LEU A 50 0.42 0.01 -1.84
CA LEU A 50 -0.88 -0.34 -1.28
C LEU A 50 -0.63 -1.47 -0.28
N LEU A 51 -0.90 -1.22 0.98
CA LEU A 51 -0.46 -2.09 2.06
C LEU A 51 -1.63 -2.59 2.90
N ASP A 52 -1.92 -3.89 2.80
CA ASP A 52 -2.89 -4.54 3.67
C ASP A 52 -2.32 -4.58 5.09
N MET A 53 -3.13 -4.16 6.07
CA MET A 53 -2.68 -4.12 7.46
C MET A 53 -2.72 -5.49 8.15
N SER A 54 -3.44 -6.46 7.59
CA SER A 54 -3.62 -7.82 8.17
C SER A 54 -2.68 -8.84 7.53
N LEU A 55 -1.38 -8.54 7.50
CA LEU A 55 -0.40 -9.41 6.84
C LEU A 55 0.22 -10.42 7.78
N PRO A 56 0.63 -11.60 7.26
CA PRO A 56 1.42 -12.54 8.04
C PRO A 56 2.90 -12.12 8.11
N VAL A 57 3.65 -12.77 8.97
CA VAL A 57 5.08 -12.60 9.24
C VAL A 57 5.35 -11.26 9.91
N ILE A 58 5.26 -10.17 9.18
CA ILE A 58 5.30 -8.80 9.72
C ILE A 58 4.01 -8.14 9.29
N ASP A 59 3.20 -7.65 10.24
CA ASP A 59 1.93 -7.03 9.90
C ASP A 59 2.14 -5.67 9.20
N GLY A 60 1.05 -5.14 8.63
CA GLY A 60 1.13 -3.91 7.86
C GLY A 60 1.56 -2.70 8.67
N TRP A 61 1.17 -2.63 9.96
CA TRP A 61 1.57 -1.53 10.84
C TRP A 61 3.08 -1.47 11.02
N GLU A 62 3.68 -2.63 11.32
CA GLU A 62 5.11 -2.73 11.48
C GLU A 62 5.87 -2.51 10.17
N ALA A 63 5.33 -3.06 9.07
CA ALA A 63 5.94 -2.85 7.75
C ALA A 63 5.97 -1.36 7.41
N ALA A 64 4.87 -0.63 7.64
CA ALA A 64 4.81 0.80 7.39
C ALA A 64 5.85 1.56 8.21
N ARG A 65 5.97 1.24 9.50
CA ARG A 65 6.97 1.88 10.36
C ARG A 65 8.38 1.66 9.85
N ARG A 66 8.70 0.44 9.44
CA ARG A 66 10.04 0.11 8.93
C ARG A 66 10.33 0.81 7.60
N LEU A 67 9.34 0.88 6.71
CA LEU A 67 9.49 1.57 5.43
C LEU A 67 9.76 3.06 5.65
N LYS A 68 9.04 3.69 6.56
CA LYS A 68 9.22 5.12 6.83
C LYS A 68 10.50 5.42 7.59
N ALA A 69 11.06 4.44 8.29
CA ALA A 69 12.33 4.61 9.01
C ALA A 69 13.55 4.41 8.11
N SER A 70 13.37 3.83 6.93
CA SER A 70 14.48 3.57 6.00
C SER A 70 14.63 4.72 4.99
N PRO A 71 15.83 5.29 4.82
CA PRO A 71 16.02 6.36 3.83
C PRO A 71 15.65 5.95 2.41
N ALA A 72 15.82 4.67 2.07
CA ALA A 72 15.52 4.17 0.73
C ALA A 72 14.03 4.21 0.40
N THR A 73 13.15 4.14 1.41
CA THR A 73 11.72 3.99 1.21
C THR A 73 10.88 5.05 1.91
N ALA A 74 11.50 5.93 2.71
CA ALA A 74 10.77 6.89 3.54
C ALA A 74 9.87 7.84 2.75
N ARG A 75 10.21 8.13 1.49
CA ARG A 75 9.46 9.07 0.66
C ARG A 75 8.36 8.41 -0.14
N VAL A 76 8.29 7.07 -0.17
CA VAL A 76 7.29 6.37 -0.95
C VAL A 76 5.94 6.49 -0.25
N PRO A 77 4.91 7.01 -0.90
CA PRO A 77 3.59 7.10 -0.26
C PRO A 77 2.99 5.72 -0.03
N ILE A 78 2.33 5.56 1.12
CA ILE A 78 1.71 4.31 1.53
C ILE A 78 0.23 4.56 1.77
N VAL A 79 -0.62 3.77 1.11
CA VAL A 79 -2.06 3.73 1.37
C VAL A 79 -2.35 2.44 2.14
N ALA A 80 -2.82 2.59 3.37
CA ALA A 80 -3.17 1.45 4.22
C ALA A 80 -4.54 0.91 3.81
N LEU A 81 -4.65 -0.42 3.69
CA LEU A 81 -5.93 -1.09 3.46
C LEU A 81 -6.30 -1.86 4.72
N THR A 82 -7.40 -1.48 5.35
CA THR A 82 -7.82 -2.08 6.63
C THR A 82 -9.18 -2.74 6.50
N ALA A 83 -9.35 -3.87 7.19
CA ALA A 83 -10.64 -4.57 7.23
C ALA A 83 -11.63 -3.91 8.17
N HIS A 84 -11.17 -2.97 9.01
CA HIS A 84 -12.01 -2.36 10.04
C HIS A 84 -12.04 -0.86 9.88
N ALA A 85 -13.26 -0.31 9.75
CA ALA A 85 -13.48 1.13 9.69
C ALA A 85 -13.80 1.67 11.09
N MET A 86 -13.10 1.19 12.10
CA MET A 86 -13.33 1.59 13.48
C MET A 86 -12.69 2.94 13.79
N ALA A 87 -13.26 3.65 14.73
CA ALA A 87 -12.69 4.89 15.24
C ALA A 87 -11.26 4.61 15.74
N GLY A 88 -10.30 5.39 15.27
CA GLY A 88 -8.91 5.22 15.65
C GLY A 88 -8.06 4.51 14.61
N ASP A 89 -8.64 3.76 13.67
CA ASP A 89 -7.85 3.07 12.63
C ASP A 89 -7.14 4.05 11.73
N ARG A 90 -7.81 5.15 11.38
CA ARG A 90 -7.20 6.20 10.57
C ARG A 90 -6.00 6.81 11.29
N GLU A 91 -6.17 7.15 12.56
CA GLU A 91 -5.10 7.72 13.37
C GLU A 91 -3.94 6.74 13.54
N LYS A 92 -4.25 5.45 13.70
CA LYS A 92 -3.25 4.40 13.80
C LYS A 92 -2.43 4.28 12.52
N ALA A 93 -3.11 4.34 11.36
CA ALA A 93 -2.44 4.29 10.07
C ALA A 93 -1.51 5.49 9.89
N LEU A 94 -1.99 6.67 10.19
CA LEU A 94 -1.20 7.90 10.07
C LEU A 94 -0.03 7.88 11.05
N ALA A 95 -0.23 7.39 12.27
CA ALA A 95 0.83 7.29 13.27
C ALA A 95 1.91 6.30 12.85
N ALA A 96 1.56 5.27 12.08
CA ALA A 96 2.53 4.32 11.54
C ALA A 96 3.29 4.88 10.32
N GLY A 97 2.92 6.07 9.85
CA GLY A 97 3.57 6.73 8.73
C GLY A 97 2.87 6.58 7.40
N CYS A 98 1.66 6.00 7.37
CA CYS A 98 0.89 5.90 6.13
C CYS A 98 0.38 7.27 5.71
N ASP A 99 0.32 7.50 4.42
CA ASP A 99 -0.08 8.79 3.85
C ASP A 99 -1.59 8.90 3.69
N ASP A 100 -2.27 7.78 3.55
CA ASP A 100 -3.72 7.72 3.48
C ASP A 100 -4.17 6.30 3.85
N TYR A 101 -5.47 6.09 3.93
CA TYR A 101 -6.00 4.76 4.20
C TYR A 101 -7.31 4.56 3.46
N ASP A 102 -7.71 3.30 3.29
CA ASP A 102 -9.02 2.93 2.79
C ASP A 102 -9.49 1.67 3.50
N THR A 103 -10.79 1.40 3.45
CA THR A 103 -11.36 0.26 4.14
C THR A 103 -11.78 -0.82 3.16
N LYS A 104 -11.75 -2.07 3.62
CA LYS A 104 -12.25 -3.21 2.85
C LYS A 104 -13.73 -3.44 3.19
N PRO A 105 -14.56 -3.83 2.23
CA PRO A 105 -14.25 -4.08 0.83
C PRO A 105 -13.91 -2.77 0.11
N VAL A 106 -12.95 -2.83 -0.80
CA VAL A 106 -12.43 -1.63 -1.45
C VAL A 106 -13.42 -1.09 -2.47
N ASP A 107 -13.77 0.21 -2.34
CA ASP A 107 -14.40 0.97 -3.42
C ASP A 107 -13.27 1.40 -4.34
N PHE A 108 -13.15 0.74 -5.49
CA PHE A 108 -11.98 0.92 -6.34
C PHE A 108 -11.88 2.32 -6.94
N ALA A 109 -13.03 2.93 -7.25
CA ALA A 109 -13.03 4.30 -7.76
C ALA A 109 -12.47 5.28 -6.72
N GLN A 110 -12.88 5.12 -5.46
CA GLN A 110 -12.38 5.94 -4.35
C GLN A 110 -10.88 5.70 -4.14
N LEU A 111 -10.45 4.45 -4.18
CA LEU A 111 -9.04 4.11 -4.01
C LEU A 111 -8.19 4.72 -5.11
N LEU A 112 -8.64 4.64 -6.37
CA LEU A 112 -7.92 5.24 -7.49
C LEU A 112 -7.76 6.75 -7.32
N GLY A 113 -8.79 7.42 -6.79
CA GLY A 113 -8.70 8.85 -6.50
C GLY A 113 -7.62 9.17 -5.48
N LYS A 114 -7.50 8.36 -4.44
CA LYS A 114 -6.45 8.52 -3.42
C LYS A 114 -5.06 8.28 -4.00
N ILE A 115 -4.93 7.25 -4.82
CA ILE A 115 -3.67 6.93 -5.50
C ILE A 115 -3.24 8.11 -6.38
N ASP A 116 -4.15 8.59 -7.22
CA ASP A 116 -3.83 9.71 -8.12
C ASP A 116 -3.45 10.96 -7.36
N ALA A 117 -4.14 11.26 -6.26
CA ALA A 117 -3.83 12.41 -5.44
C ALA A 117 -2.43 12.33 -4.84
N LEU A 118 -2.02 11.16 -4.36
CA LEU A 118 -0.69 10.98 -3.78
C LEU A 118 0.40 11.01 -4.85
N LEU A 119 0.15 10.41 -6.01
CA LEU A 119 1.13 10.41 -7.10
C LEU A 119 1.35 11.82 -7.65
N SER A 120 0.32 12.67 -7.68
CA SER A 120 0.48 14.03 -8.18
C SER A 120 1.19 14.96 -7.22
N ARG A 121 1.37 14.58 -5.95
CA ARG A 121 2.16 15.36 -4.97
C ARG A 121 3.66 15.16 -5.12
N ARG A 122 4.08 14.21 -5.93
CA ARG A 122 5.51 13.89 -6.06
C ARG A 122 6.21 14.99 -6.85
N PRO A 123 7.39 15.40 -6.40
CA PRO A 123 8.18 16.39 -7.13
C PRO A 123 8.71 15.85 -8.46
#